data_b48cf8f3fc26b0353c7df70736717c23
#
_entry.id   b48cf8f3fc26b0353c7df70736717c23
#
_cell.length_a   1.000
_cell.length_b   1.000
_cell.length_c   1.000
_cell.angle_alpha   90.00
_cell.angle_beta   90.00
_cell.angle_gamma   90.00
#
_symmetry.space_group_name_H-M   'P 1'
#
loop_
_entity.id
_entity.type
_entity.pdbx_description
1 polymer ?
#
loop_
_entity_poly.entity_id
_entity_poly.type
_entity_poly.pdbx_seq_one_letter_code
_entity_poly.pdbx_strand_id
1 'polypeptide(L)'
;MAKDMKIEQAGEYVWRESSRFNGVDANDAAPVLHQIAERDGSIQAQVVVDEAKPKTSPIHPAFEWKDGVAANEYRKWQARQLVKSVRAVKDEPRDPSEPIAVKAVVETNPAFIFAGNGREESPRGYYPAVQIISDLDLFQRAMEEAQLKLKSAERAVHDLTRLAEKADQRDRLASLTIAVKSLVIAQEALRDVRH
;
A
#
# COMPACT_ATOMS: atom_id res chain seq x y z
N MET A 1 12.53 -27.50 -12.39
CA MET A 1 11.08 -27.72 -12.31
C MET A 1 10.53 -26.59 -11.43
N ALA A 2 10.09 -25.50 -12.05
CA ALA A 2 9.41 -24.41 -11.35
C ALA A 2 8.02 -24.93 -10.94
N LYS A 3 7.78 -24.94 -9.64
CA LYS A 3 6.51 -25.33 -9.06
C LYS A 3 5.55 -24.16 -9.32
N ASP A 4 4.56 -24.36 -10.20
CA ASP A 4 3.44 -23.44 -10.38
C ASP A 4 2.74 -23.24 -9.03
N MET A 5 3.20 -22.24 -8.27
CA MET A 5 2.47 -21.73 -7.12
C MET A 5 1.31 -20.90 -7.68
N LYS A 6 0.15 -21.57 -7.87
CA LYS A 6 -1.12 -20.84 -7.97
C LYS A 6 -1.20 -19.92 -6.76
N ILE A 7 -1.13 -18.62 -7.00
CA ILE A 7 -1.43 -17.61 -5.98
C ILE A 7 -2.91 -17.83 -5.65
N GLU A 8 -3.17 -18.43 -4.50
CA GLU A 8 -4.52 -18.55 -3.96
C GLU A 8 -5.01 -17.11 -3.75
N GLN A 9 -5.97 -16.68 -4.56
CA GLN A 9 -6.56 -15.34 -4.45
C GLN A 9 -7.20 -15.24 -3.07
N ALA A 10 -6.81 -14.24 -2.29
CA ALA A 10 -7.47 -13.95 -1.02
C ALA A 10 -8.98 -13.81 -1.26
N GLY A 11 -9.80 -14.45 -0.40
CA GLY A 11 -11.22 -14.66 -0.66
C GLY A 11 -12.05 -13.39 -0.77
N GLU A 12 -11.64 -12.26 -0.15
CA GLU A 12 -12.39 -10.99 -0.16
C GLU A 12 -11.45 -9.78 -0.09
N TYR A 13 -11.76 -8.74 -0.86
CA TYR A 13 -11.04 -7.48 -0.89
C TYR A 13 -11.96 -6.32 -0.49
N VAL A 14 -11.42 -5.39 0.28
CA VAL A 14 -12.13 -4.17 0.69
C VAL A 14 -11.26 -2.94 0.45
N TRP A 15 -11.89 -1.78 0.31
CA TRP A 15 -11.17 -0.52 0.29
C TRP A 15 -10.67 -0.16 1.68
N ARG A 16 -9.50 0.48 1.75
CA ARG A 16 -9.04 1.10 3.00
C ARG A 16 -10.07 2.14 3.47
N GLU A 17 -10.32 2.25 4.78
CA GLU A 17 -11.37 3.09 5.38
C GLU A 17 -11.49 4.52 4.82
N SER A 18 -10.36 5.16 4.50
CA SER A 18 -10.31 6.54 3.98
C SER A 18 -10.36 6.63 2.46
N SER A 19 -10.52 5.51 1.76
CA SER A 19 -10.50 5.45 0.29
C SER A 19 -11.84 5.02 -0.25
N ARG A 20 -12.34 5.78 -1.22
CA ARG A 20 -13.55 5.42 -1.96
C ARG A 20 -13.33 5.71 -3.43
N PHE A 21 -13.60 4.71 -4.25
CA PHE A 21 -13.60 4.86 -5.70
C PHE A 21 -15.03 4.69 -6.18
N ASN A 22 -15.64 5.80 -6.66
CA ASN A 22 -17.03 5.80 -7.09
C ASN A 22 -17.25 4.79 -8.23
N GLY A 23 -18.21 3.88 -8.03
CA GLY A 23 -18.59 2.92 -9.06
C GLY A 23 -17.63 1.74 -9.26
N VAL A 24 -16.66 1.54 -8.36
CA VAL A 24 -15.73 0.39 -8.39
C VAL A 24 -15.73 -0.32 -7.05
N ASP A 25 -15.98 -1.63 -7.06
CA ASP A 25 -15.79 -2.49 -5.90
C ASP A 25 -14.33 -2.97 -5.79
N ALA A 26 -13.84 -3.19 -4.57
CA ALA A 26 -12.47 -3.68 -4.36
C ALA A 26 -12.30 -5.11 -4.88
N ASN A 27 -13.36 -5.92 -4.86
CA ASN A 27 -13.37 -7.27 -5.42
C ASN A 27 -13.33 -7.28 -6.96
N ASP A 28 -13.78 -6.20 -7.63
CA ASP A 28 -13.67 -6.03 -9.07
C ASP A 28 -12.30 -5.47 -9.47
N ALA A 29 -11.71 -4.62 -8.63
CA ALA A 29 -10.41 -4.01 -8.89
C ALA A 29 -9.24 -4.98 -8.66
N ALA A 30 -9.29 -5.78 -7.60
CA ALA A 30 -8.18 -6.65 -7.21
C ALA A 30 -7.80 -7.67 -8.30
N PRO A 31 -8.73 -8.39 -8.96
CA PRO A 31 -8.39 -9.31 -10.06
C PRO A 31 -7.64 -8.63 -11.21
N VAL A 32 -8.04 -7.41 -11.59
CA VAL A 32 -7.34 -6.63 -12.64
C VAL A 32 -5.91 -6.31 -12.23
N LEU A 33 -5.70 -5.91 -10.98
CA LEU A 33 -4.37 -5.60 -10.46
C LEU A 33 -3.50 -6.86 -10.36
N HIS A 34 -4.06 -8.00 -9.96
CA HIS A 34 -3.36 -9.29 -9.95
C HIS A 34 -2.95 -9.71 -11.36
N GLN A 35 -3.86 -9.59 -12.34
CA GLN A 35 -3.56 -9.89 -13.74
C GLN A 35 -2.41 -9.04 -14.29
N ILE A 36 -2.38 -7.74 -13.95
CA ILE A 36 -1.26 -6.86 -14.32
C ILE A 36 0.04 -7.35 -13.66
N ALA A 37 0.01 -7.69 -12.37
CA ALA A 37 1.19 -8.18 -11.65
C ALA A 37 1.73 -9.49 -12.23
N GLU A 38 0.86 -10.43 -12.60
CA GLU A 38 1.22 -11.71 -13.21
C GLU A 38 1.82 -11.54 -14.62
N ARG A 39 1.22 -10.66 -15.44
CA ARG A 39 1.67 -10.41 -16.81
C ARG A 39 2.99 -9.64 -16.87
N ASP A 40 3.11 -8.56 -16.07
CA ASP A 40 4.17 -7.56 -16.18
C ASP A 40 5.20 -7.66 -15.05
N GLY A 41 5.04 -8.63 -14.15
CA GLY A 41 5.92 -8.86 -12.99
C GLY A 41 5.78 -7.81 -11.88
N SER A 42 5.11 -6.66 -12.14
CA SER A 42 4.84 -5.62 -11.15
C SER A 42 3.71 -4.70 -11.61
N ILE A 43 3.06 -4.02 -10.66
CA ILE A 43 2.01 -3.04 -10.96
C ILE A 43 2.61 -1.65 -11.04
N GLN A 44 2.61 -1.09 -12.24
CA GLN A 44 3.02 0.29 -12.50
C GLN A 44 1.81 1.18 -12.78
N ALA A 45 1.86 2.43 -12.31
CA ALA A 45 0.72 3.35 -12.43
C ALA A 45 0.29 3.60 -13.87
N GLN A 46 1.23 3.65 -14.83
CA GLN A 46 0.90 3.83 -16.24
C GLN A 46 0.14 2.63 -16.78
N VAL A 47 0.57 1.42 -16.47
CA VAL A 47 -0.09 0.17 -16.90
C VAL A 47 -1.51 0.10 -16.36
N VAL A 48 -1.73 0.48 -15.11
CA VAL A 48 -3.09 0.55 -14.52
C VAL A 48 -3.98 1.55 -15.26
N VAL A 49 -3.45 2.73 -15.63
CA VAL A 49 -4.18 3.71 -16.42
C VAL A 49 -4.52 3.15 -17.81
N ASP A 50 -3.58 2.46 -18.47
CA ASP A 50 -3.80 1.89 -19.79
C ASP A 50 -4.84 0.76 -19.75
N GLU A 51 -4.83 -0.09 -18.72
CA GLU A 51 -5.81 -1.15 -18.50
C GLU A 51 -7.21 -0.61 -18.15
N ALA A 52 -7.26 0.59 -17.54
CA ALA A 52 -8.52 1.27 -17.20
C ALA A 52 -9.16 2.00 -18.38
N LYS A 53 -8.45 2.30 -19.50
CA LYS A 53 -8.96 3.07 -20.65
C LYS A 53 -10.22 2.47 -21.30
N PRO A 54 -10.32 1.17 -21.55
CA PRO A 54 -11.52 0.58 -22.12
C PRO A 54 -12.72 0.80 -21.20
N LYS A 55 -13.85 1.28 -21.74
CA LYS A 55 -15.08 1.46 -20.95
C LYS A 55 -15.62 0.16 -20.35
N THR A 56 -15.19 -0.98 -20.87
CA THR A 56 -15.52 -2.32 -20.37
C THR A 56 -14.64 -2.75 -19.18
N SER A 57 -13.56 -2.01 -18.90
CA SER A 57 -12.70 -2.32 -17.76
C SER A 57 -13.42 -2.09 -16.44
N PRO A 58 -13.39 -3.04 -15.48
CA PRO A 58 -14.02 -2.87 -14.18
C PRO A 58 -13.51 -1.65 -13.41
N ILE A 59 -12.25 -1.26 -13.65
CA ILE A 59 -11.62 -0.12 -12.97
C ILE A 59 -11.77 1.21 -13.75
N HIS A 60 -12.42 1.22 -14.92
CA HIS A 60 -12.64 2.45 -15.71
C HIS A 60 -13.31 3.59 -14.92
N PRO A 61 -14.36 3.33 -14.10
CA PRO A 61 -15.03 4.41 -13.35
C PRO A 61 -14.18 5.04 -12.23
N ALA A 62 -13.05 4.42 -11.86
CA ALA A 62 -12.15 4.96 -10.84
C ALA A 62 -11.35 6.18 -11.33
N PHE A 63 -11.41 6.51 -12.64
CA PHE A 63 -10.57 7.52 -13.27
C PHE A 63 -11.36 8.66 -13.89
N GLU A 64 -10.78 9.87 -13.87
CA GLU A 64 -11.29 11.03 -14.60
C GLU A 64 -10.78 11.00 -16.06
N TRP A 65 -11.68 10.95 -17.04
CA TRP A 65 -11.34 10.81 -18.46
C TRP A 65 -11.47 12.10 -19.26
N LYS A 66 -11.90 13.21 -18.64
CA LYS A 66 -11.92 14.52 -19.32
C LYS A 66 -10.50 15.02 -19.52
N ASP A 67 -10.14 15.28 -20.77
CA ASP A 67 -8.77 15.57 -21.15
C ASP A 67 -8.33 17.02 -20.90
N GLY A 68 -7.19 17.13 -20.22
CA GLY A 68 -6.31 18.30 -20.17
C GLY A 68 -4.87 17.79 -20.04
N VAL A 69 -3.86 18.64 -20.29
CA VAL A 69 -2.43 18.25 -20.26
C VAL A 69 -2.02 17.65 -18.92
N ALA A 70 -2.63 18.09 -17.82
CA ALA A 70 -2.39 17.54 -16.47
C ALA A 70 -3.10 16.19 -16.21
N ALA A 71 -4.02 15.76 -17.10
CA ALA A 71 -4.87 14.61 -16.83
C ALA A 71 -4.10 13.29 -16.72
N ASN A 72 -3.03 13.09 -17.49
CA ASN A 72 -2.26 11.84 -17.43
C ASN A 72 -1.53 11.66 -16.10
N GLU A 73 -0.90 12.70 -15.57
CA GLU A 73 -0.24 12.64 -14.26
C GLU A 73 -1.24 12.48 -13.12
N TYR A 74 -2.42 13.11 -13.24
CA TYR A 74 -3.50 12.90 -12.29
C TYR A 74 -4.02 11.46 -12.31
N ARG A 75 -4.21 10.86 -13.52
CA ARG A 75 -4.57 9.44 -13.64
C ARG A 75 -3.53 8.50 -13.03
N LYS A 76 -2.24 8.77 -13.23
CA LYS A 76 -1.17 8.01 -12.56
C LYS A 76 -1.23 8.13 -11.03
N TRP A 77 -1.56 9.32 -10.53
CA TRP A 77 -1.78 9.51 -9.11
C TRP A 77 -3.00 8.71 -8.63
N GLN A 78 -4.14 8.77 -9.35
CA GLN A 78 -5.33 7.97 -9.06
C GLN A 78 -5.00 6.46 -9.06
N ALA A 79 -4.24 5.98 -10.05
CA ALA A 79 -3.80 4.59 -10.12
C ALA A 79 -3.00 4.17 -8.87
N ARG A 80 -2.05 5.00 -8.43
CA ARG A 80 -1.29 4.73 -7.20
C ARG A 80 -2.19 4.69 -5.96
N GLN A 81 -3.20 5.57 -5.87
CA GLN A 81 -4.15 5.54 -4.76
C GLN A 81 -5.01 4.27 -4.80
N LEU A 82 -5.48 3.88 -5.97
CA LEU A 82 -6.27 2.66 -6.17
C LEU A 82 -5.48 1.43 -5.67
N VAL A 83 -4.27 1.21 -6.16
CA VAL A 83 -3.43 0.07 -5.75
C VAL A 83 -3.18 0.05 -4.24
N LYS A 84 -2.85 1.21 -3.64
CA LYS A 84 -2.61 1.33 -2.19
C LYS A 84 -3.86 1.08 -1.34
N SER A 85 -5.04 1.21 -1.91
CA SER A 85 -6.31 1.17 -1.18
C SER A 85 -6.90 -0.23 -1.11
N VAL A 86 -6.47 -1.15 -1.97
CA VAL A 86 -6.93 -2.54 -1.94
C VAL A 86 -6.36 -3.25 -0.72
N ARG A 87 -7.24 -3.85 0.08
CA ARG A 87 -6.91 -4.63 1.26
C ARG A 87 -7.44 -6.05 1.12
N ALA A 88 -6.63 -7.02 1.48
CA ALA A 88 -7.07 -8.40 1.65
C ALA A 88 -7.69 -8.56 3.04
N VAL A 89 -8.86 -9.16 3.10
CA VAL A 89 -9.52 -9.52 4.36
C VAL A 89 -8.82 -10.75 4.93
N LYS A 90 -8.50 -10.73 6.23
CA LYS A 90 -7.98 -11.89 6.92
C LYS A 90 -9.12 -12.89 7.12
N ASP A 91 -9.03 -14.06 6.50
CA ASP A 91 -9.90 -15.19 6.82
C ASP A 91 -9.48 -15.77 8.20
N GLU A 92 -9.95 -15.16 9.27
CA GLU A 92 -9.97 -15.87 10.55
C GLU A 92 -11.21 -16.74 10.58
N PRO A 93 -11.08 -18.07 10.88
CA PRO A 93 -12.24 -18.92 11.08
C PRO A 93 -13.06 -18.35 12.24
N ARG A 94 -14.22 -17.76 11.93
CA ARG A 94 -15.16 -17.29 12.93
C ARG A 94 -15.63 -18.47 13.77
N ASP A 95 -15.46 -18.37 15.08
CA ASP A 95 -16.15 -19.25 16.00
C ASP A 95 -17.68 -18.95 15.91
N PRO A 96 -18.52 -19.93 15.47
CA PRO A 96 -19.96 -19.70 15.31
C PRO A 96 -20.69 -19.39 16.63
N SER A 97 -20.02 -19.55 17.76
CA SER A 97 -20.55 -19.32 19.11
C SER A 97 -20.35 -17.90 19.64
N GLU A 98 -19.55 -17.06 18.96
CA GLU A 98 -19.40 -15.67 19.39
C GLU A 98 -20.59 -14.81 18.98
N PRO A 99 -21.22 -14.07 19.94
CA PRO A 99 -22.30 -13.14 19.60
C PRO A 99 -21.78 -12.08 18.63
N ILE A 100 -22.62 -11.73 17.65
CA ILE A 100 -22.35 -10.67 16.66
C ILE A 100 -22.20 -9.35 17.41
N ALA A 101 -21.02 -9.11 17.96
CA ALA A 101 -20.68 -7.85 18.58
C ALA A 101 -20.46 -6.82 17.49
N VAL A 102 -21.21 -5.76 17.60
CA VAL A 102 -21.15 -4.44 16.97
C VAL A 102 -19.81 -4.21 16.28
N LYS A 103 -19.83 -4.15 14.92
CA LYS A 103 -18.68 -3.78 14.04
C LYS A 103 -17.34 -4.39 14.48
N ALA A 104 -17.17 -5.67 14.25
CA ALA A 104 -15.82 -6.23 14.26
C ALA A 104 -14.97 -5.42 13.27
N VAL A 105 -13.92 -4.80 13.77
CA VAL A 105 -12.90 -4.19 12.91
C VAL A 105 -12.29 -5.35 12.13
N VAL A 106 -12.69 -5.49 10.86
CA VAL A 106 -12.16 -6.53 9.98
C VAL A 106 -10.67 -6.25 9.85
N GLU A 107 -9.82 -7.11 10.40
CA GLU A 107 -8.39 -6.99 10.20
C GLU A 107 -8.07 -7.17 8.72
N THR A 108 -7.48 -6.15 8.14
CA THR A 108 -7.10 -6.15 6.73
C THR A 108 -5.61 -5.89 6.55
N ASN A 109 -5.00 -6.60 5.60
CA ASN A 109 -3.62 -6.38 5.21
C ASN A 109 -3.55 -5.68 3.84
N PRO A 110 -2.50 -4.88 3.55
CA PRO A 110 -2.26 -4.41 2.19
C PRO A 110 -2.22 -5.58 1.23
N ALA A 111 -3.05 -5.56 0.17
CA ALA A 111 -2.99 -6.59 -0.87
C ALA A 111 -1.74 -6.42 -1.75
N PHE A 112 -1.27 -5.17 -1.91
CA PHE A 112 -0.11 -4.82 -2.72
C PHE A 112 0.84 -3.92 -1.95
N ILE A 113 2.14 -4.22 -2.05
CA ILE A 113 3.22 -3.50 -1.36
C ILE A 113 4.18 -2.95 -2.42
N PHE A 114 4.64 -1.71 -2.21
CA PHE A 114 5.60 -1.07 -3.10
C PHE A 114 7.03 -1.53 -2.80
N ALA A 115 7.72 -2.02 -3.82
CA ALA A 115 9.16 -2.30 -3.78
C ALA A 115 9.92 -1.31 -4.68
N GLY A 116 10.75 -0.49 -4.05
CA GLY A 116 11.61 0.50 -4.70
C GLY A 116 12.88 -0.12 -5.32
N ASN A 117 13.75 0.72 -5.89
CA ASN A 117 15.08 0.35 -6.40
C ASN A 117 15.07 -0.86 -7.36
N GLY A 118 14.17 -0.83 -8.39
CA GLY A 118 14.00 -1.92 -9.34
C GLY A 118 15.28 -2.27 -10.11
N ARG A 119 15.42 -3.57 -10.42
CA ARG A 119 16.40 -4.12 -11.38
C ARG A 119 15.66 -4.49 -12.66
N GLU A 120 16.39 -4.85 -13.71
CA GLU A 120 15.82 -5.20 -15.01
C GLU A 120 14.84 -6.38 -14.92
N GLU A 121 15.15 -7.39 -14.07
CA GLU A 121 14.34 -8.56 -13.83
C GLU A 121 13.18 -8.32 -12.82
N SER A 122 13.25 -7.25 -12.03
CA SER A 122 12.28 -6.90 -10.98
C SER A 122 12.08 -5.40 -10.95
N PRO A 123 11.24 -4.82 -11.82
CA PRO A 123 11.08 -3.38 -11.96
C PRO A 123 10.52 -2.75 -10.68
N ARG A 124 10.76 -1.44 -10.52
CA ARG A 124 10.16 -0.65 -9.45
C ARG A 124 8.64 -0.61 -9.60
N GLY A 125 7.89 -1.05 -8.58
CA GLY A 125 6.42 -1.08 -8.68
C GLY A 125 5.74 -1.62 -7.43
N TYR A 126 4.45 -1.90 -7.55
CA TYR A 126 3.68 -2.60 -6.54
C TYR A 126 3.63 -4.09 -6.90
N TYR A 127 3.75 -4.91 -5.88
CA TYR A 127 3.73 -6.37 -5.96
C TYR A 127 2.68 -6.93 -5.01
N PRO A 128 2.05 -8.06 -5.33
CA PRO A 128 1.20 -8.77 -4.38
C PRO A 128 1.95 -9.04 -3.07
N ALA A 129 1.29 -8.85 -1.93
CA ALA A 129 1.93 -9.02 -0.61
C ALA A 129 2.51 -10.42 -0.42
N VAL A 130 1.83 -11.45 -0.92
CA VAL A 130 2.32 -12.84 -0.90
C VAL A 130 3.64 -13.00 -1.65
N GLN A 131 3.78 -12.34 -2.79
CA GLN A 131 5.02 -12.36 -3.57
C GLN A 131 6.16 -11.66 -2.82
N ILE A 132 5.91 -10.52 -2.19
CA ILE A 132 6.90 -9.83 -1.35
C ILE A 132 7.42 -10.75 -0.23
N ILE A 133 6.53 -11.49 0.44
CA ILE A 133 6.91 -12.35 1.57
C ILE A 133 7.72 -13.58 1.10
N SER A 134 7.44 -14.09 -0.10
CA SER A 134 8.09 -15.30 -0.64
C SER A 134 9.40 -15.03 -1.39
N ASP A 135 9.68 -13.78 -1.76
CA ASP A 135 10.86 -13.36 -2.51
C ASP A 135 11.75 -12.46 -1.64
N LEU A 136 12.95 -12.96 -1.30
CA LEU A 136 13.87 -12.26 -0.41
C LEU A 136 14.34 -10.90 -0.98
N ASP A 137 14.59 -10.79 -2.29
CA ASP A 137 15.00 -9.53 -2.92
C ASP A 137 13.88 -8.49 -2.86
N LEU A 138 12.66 -8.89 -3.20
CA LEU A 138 11.49 -8.02 -3.10
C LEU A 138 11.22 -7.59 -1.66
N PHE A 139 11.36 -8.51 -0.70
CA PHE A 139 11.22 -8.22 0.71
C PHE A 139 12.24 -7.18 1.19
N GLN A 140 13.52 -7.37 0.87
CA GLN A 140 14.57 -6.43 1.23
C GLN A 140 14.32 -5.03 0.64
N ARG A 141 13.90 -4.95 -0.63
CA ARG A 141 13.56 -3.69 -1.30
C ARG A 141 12.35 -3.00 -0.67
N ALA A 142 11.33 -3.74 -0.29
CA ALA A 142 10.18 -3.20 0.43
C ALA A 142 10.59 -2.67 1.83
N MET A 143 11.47 -3.36 2.51
CA MET A 143 12.04 -2.94 3.80
C MET A 143 12.89 -1.67 3.67
N GLU A 144 13.70 -1.53 2.62
CA GLU A 144 14.45 -0.31 2.32
C GLU A 144 13.53 0.89 2.10
N GLU A 145 12.46 0.69 1.34
CA GLU A 145 11.44 1.73 1.11
C GLU A 145 10.75 2.16 2.43
N ALA A 146 10.44 1.20 3.31
CA ALA A 146 9.88 1.48 4.62
C ALA A 146 10.86 2.30 5.49
N GLN A 147 12.15 1.96 5.49
CA GLN A 147 13.18 2.71 6.20
C GLN A 147 13.33 4.14 5.69
N LEU A 148 13.27 4.36 4.37
CA LEU A 148 13.31 5.70 3.79
C LEU A 148 12.12 6.56 4.24
N LYS A 149 10.94 5.98 4.32
CA LYS A 149 9.73 6.66 4.83
C LYS A 149 9.84 7.00 6.31
N LEU A 150 10.38 6.11 7.13
CA LEU A 150 10.62 6.38 8.55
C LEU A 150 11.63 7.52 8.75
N LYS A 151 12.73 7.53 8.00
CA LYS A 151 13.69 8.65 8.05
C LYS A 151 13.06 9.97 7.61
N SER A 152 12.16 9.96 6.63
CA SER A 152 11.43 11.15 6.20
C SER A 152 10.47 11.64 7.28
N ALA A 153 9.75 10.73 7.94
CA ALA A 153 8.87 11.06 9.06
C ALA A 153 9.66 11.63 10.25
N GLU A 154 10.81 11.04 10.59
CA GLU A 154 11.69 11.52 11.64
C GLU A 154 12.14 12.97 11.39
N ARG A 155 12.60 13.29 10.18
CA ARG A 155 12.96 14.68 9.81
C ARG A 155 11.81 15.63 9.98
N ALA A 156 10.61 15.27 9.52
CA ALA A 156 9.42 16.10 9.65
C ALA A 156 9.06 16.36 11.12
N VAL A 157 9.18 15.36 12.00
CA VAL A 157 8.93 15.53 13.44
C VAL A 157 10.00 16.41 14.08
N HIS A 158 11.29 16.26 13.71
CA HIS A 158 12.35 17.15 14.18
C HIS A 158 12.12 18.61 13.76
N ASP A 159 11.68 18.86 12.52
CA ASP A 159 11.37 20.22 12.05
C ASP A 159 10.22 20.83 12.86
N LEU A 160 9.16 20.06 13.14
CA LEU A 160 8.05 20.47 14.00
C LEU A 160 8.51 20.74 15.44
N THR A 161 9.44 19.93 15.98
CA THR A 161 10.01 20.15 17.32
C THR A 161 10.74 21.49 17.39
N ARG A 162 11.60 21.81 16.42
CA ARG A 162 12.28 23.10 16.33
C ARG A 162 11.33 24.29 16.25
N LEU A 163 10.22 24.14 15.51
CA LEU A 163 9.19 25.16 15.41
C LEU A 163 8.44 25.35 16.74
N ALA A 164 8.12 24.25 17.43
CA ALA A 164 7.45 24.29 18.72
C ALA A 164 8.35 24.90 19.82
N GLU A 165 9.66 24.63 19.80
CA GLU A 165 10.65 25.25 20.69
C GLU A 165 10.71 26.76 20.48
N LYS A 166 10.79 27.23 19.22
CA LYS A 166 10.82 28.64 18.88
C LYS A 166 9.54 29.39 19.27
N ALA A 167 8.40 28.69 19.28
CA ALA A 167 7.09 29.22 19.61
C ALA A 167 6.73 29.04 21.11
N ASP A 168 7.64 28.53 21.94
CA ASP A 168 7.43 28.20 23.38
C ASP A 168 6.18 27.35 23.66
N GLN A 169 5.90 26.39 22.73
CA GLN A 169 4.73 25.49 22.78
C GLN A 169 5.07 24.21 23.58
N ARG A 170 5.20 24.31 24.90
CA ARG A 170 5.67 23.22 25.80
C ARG A 170 4.79 21.96 25.73
N ASP A 171 3.46 22.13 25.67
CA ASP A 171 2.52 20.99 25.62
C ASP A 171 2.69 20.16 24.34
N ARG A 172 3.02 20.80 23.23
CA ARG A 172 3.28 20.12 21.95
C ARG A 172 4.63 19.43 21.92
N LEU A 173 5.64 19.96 22.63
CA LEU A 173 6.98 19.36 22.70
C LEU A 173 6.94 17.97 23.35
N ALA A 174 6.12 17.77 24.39
CA ALA A 174 5.97 16.46 25.03
C ALA A 174 5.46 15.40 24.04
N SER A 175 4.42 15.72 23.27
CA SER A 175 3.87 14.82 22.24
C SER A 175 4.87 14.53 21.12
N LEU A 176 5.61 15.55 20.65
CA LEU A 176 6.62 15.38 19.61
C LEU A 176 7.80 14.54 20.09
N THR A 177 8.21 14.67 21.36
CA THR A 177 9.25 13.84 21.97
C THR A 177 8.85 12.37 21.98
N ILE A 178 7.59 12.06 22.30
CA ILE A 178 7.05 10.68 22.24
C ILE A 178 7.08 10.16 20.80
N ALA A 179 6.67 10.98 19.83
CA ALA A 179 6.69 10.59 18.42
C ALA A 179 8.11 10.27 17.92
N VAL A 180 9.11 11.09 18.28
CA VAL A 180 10.52 10.80 17.93
C VAL A 180 10.98 9.47 18.53
N LYS A 181 10.72 9.21 19.82
CA LYS A 181 11.08 7.95 20.46
C LYS A 181 10.45 6.73 19.78
N SER A 182 9.17 6.84 19.41
CA SER A 182 8.45 5.76 18.70
C SER A 182 9.04 5.49 17.32
N LEU A 183 9.44 6.53 16.59
CA LEU A 183 10.09 6.38 15.27
C LEU A 183 11.47 5.73 15.39
N VAL A 184 12.26 6.07 16.41
CA VAL A 184 13.57 5.43 16.67
C VAL A 184 13.41 3.95 16.96
N ILE A 185 12.47 3.57 17.82
CA ILE A 185 12.16 2.16 18.12
C ILE A 185 11.76 1.40 16.85
N ALA A 186 10.89 2.01 16.01
CA ALA A 186 10.50 1.39 14.74
C ALA A 186 11.68 1.21 13.78
N GLN A 187 12.63 2.15 13.73
CA GLN A 187 13.84 2.03 12.90
C GLN A 187 14.76 0.92 13.38
N GLU A 188 14.95 0.78 14.69
CA GLU A 188 15.75 -0.31 15.30
C GLU A 188 15.13 -1.66 14.97
N ALA A 189 13.82 -1.84 15.19
CA ALA A 189 13.12 -3.07 14.85
C ALA A 189 13.25 -3.46 13.35
N LEU A 190 13.23 -2.48 12.43
CA LEU A 190 13.46 -2.76 11.02
C LEU A 190 14.91 -3.13 10.66
N ARG A 191 15.89 -2.74 11.48
CA ARG A 191 17.28 -3.17 11.29
C ARG A 191 17.47 -4.64 11.71
N ASP A 192 16.84 -5.05 12.81
CA ASP A 192 16.96 -6.40 13.34
C ASP A 192 16.36 -7.48 12.42
N VAL A 193 15.38 -7.12 11.61
CA VAL A 193 14.77 -8.03 10.61
C VAL A 193 15.72 -8.32 9.42
N ARG A 194 16.81 -7.56 9.26
CA ARG A 194 17.80 -7.77 8.18
C ARG A 194 18.84 -8.87 8.46
N HIS A 195 18.93 -9.34 9.68
CA HIS A 195 19.88 -10.37 10.13
C HIS A 195 19.16 -11.68 10.42
#